data_c0a3509b3779f721e08eb5981b6a1d9b
#
_entry.id   c0a3509b3779f721e08eb5981b6a1d9b
#
_cell.length_a   1.000
_cell.length_b   1.000
_cell.length_c   1.000
_cell.angle_alpha   90.00
_cell.angle_beta   90.00
_cell.angle_gamma   90.00
#
_symmetry.space_group_name_H-M   'P 1'
#
loop_
_entity.id
_entity.type
_entity.pdbx_description
1 polymer ?
#
loop_
_entity_poly.entity_id
_entity_poly.type
_entity_poly.pdbx_seq_one_letter_code
_entity_poly.pdbx_strand_id
1 'polypeptide(L)'
;MIIGVVVPVYNEMNVLGAMFERLSSTPAPVRPDGTACERRVYLVDDGSTDGSSALVDELARRDGVSAVHQPMNMGKGAALNAGFRAALDDGCDVLIVQDADLEYDPADHQSVLDPILSGSADAVIGTRFLGQTHRVLYYWHSIANKVITVFSNMLSNLNLTDIECGSKAFTRSVAERITITERRFGVEPELVAKLAKMRIEDGDGGRRALRVYEVPVSYAGRTYEEGKKIGWRDGVEALWCIVKHNC
;
A
#
# COMPACT_ATOMS: atom_id res chain seq x y z
N MET A 1 8.06 17.39 -7.64
CA MET A 1 7.09 16.51 -6.95
C MET A 1 7.88 15.44 -6.22
N ILE A 2 7.58 15.25 -4.95
CA ILE A 2 8.25 14.29 -4.07
C ILE A 2 7.30 13.12 -3.83
N ILE A 3 7.79 11.90 -4.08
CA ILE A 3 7.04 10.66 -3.86
C ILE A 3 7.63 9.95 -2.63
N GLY A 4 6.80 9.73 -1.62
CA GLY A 4 7.14 8.93 -0.45
C GLY A 4 6.76 7.47 -0.66
N VAL A 5 7.73 6.57 -0.70
CA VAL A 5 7.52 5.12 -0.71
C VAL A 5 7.54 4.63 0.73
N VAL A 6 6.40 4.19 1.24
CA VAL A 6 6.27 3.69 2.61
C VAL A 6 6.35 2.17 2.62
N VAL A 7 7.34 1.64 3.32
CA VAL A 7 7.65 0.20 3.39
C VAL A 7 7.47 -0.29 4.83
N PRO A 8 6.32 -0.90 5.18
CA PRO A 8 6.17 -1.55 6.48
C PRO A 8 7.03 -2.82 6.55
N VAL A 9 7.81 -2.97 7.62
CA VAL A 9 8.74 -4.07 7.83
C VAL A 9 8.43 -4.76 9.16
N TYR A 10 8.22 -6.07 9.15
CA TYR A 10 8.11 -6.89 10.36
C TYR A 10 8.64 -8.30 10.12
N ASN A 11 9.84 -8.59 10.67
CA ASN A 11 10.50 -9.89 10.55
C ASN A 11 10.66 -10.33 9.08
N GLU A 12 11.32 -9.49 8.28
CA GLU A 12 11.58 -9.73 6.84
C GLU A 12 13.10 -9.71 6.52
N MET A 13 13.95 -10.12 7.48
CA MET A 13 15.41 -10.11 7.36
C MET A 13 15.92 -10.79 6.10
N ASN A 14 15.27 -11.87 5.68
CA ASN A 14 15.69 -12.68 4.54
C ASN A 14 15.40 -12.04 3.17
N VAL A 15 14.47 -11.11 3.09
CA VAL A 15 13.97 -10.56 1.81
C VAL A 15 14.09 -9.05 1.70
N LEU A 16 14.15 -8.33 2.83
CA LEU A 16 14.19 -6.87 2.87
C LEU A 16 15.34 -6.28 2.04
N GLY A 17 16.55 -6.84 2.13
CA GLY A 17 17.70 -6.38 1.36
C GLY A 17 17.48 -6.52 -0.14
N ALA A 18 16.95 -7.67 -0.59
CA ALA A 18 16.67 -7.91 -2.00
C ALA A 18 15.54 -7.01 -2.52
N MET A 19 14.48 -6.80 -1.73
CA MET A 19 13.40 -5.86 -2.06
C MET A 19 13.95 -4.44 -2.21
N PHE A 20 14.77 -4.00 -1.26
CA PHE A 20 15.33 -2.65 -1.29
C PHE A 20 16.28 -2.42 -2.49
N GLU A 21 17.13 -3.39 -2.85
CA GLU A 21 17.97 -3.30 -4.04
C GLU A 21 17.13 -3.24 -5.33
N ARG A 22 16.02 -4.01 -5.40
CA ARG A 22 15.08 -3.93 -6.52
C ARG A 22 14.42 -2.55 -6.60
N LEU A 23 13.96 -2.01 -5.46
CA LEU A 23 13.38 -0.67 -5.39
C LEU A 23 14.40 0.40 -5.81
N SER A 24 15.64 0.29 -5.33
CA SER A 24 16.70 1.27 -5.62
C SER A 24 17.14 1.25 -7.08
N SER A 25 17.13 0.08 -7.72
CA SER A 25 17.46 -0.07 -9.15
C SER A 25 16.33 0.32 -10.10
N THR A 26 15.09 0.40 -9.60
CA THR A 26 13.94 0.86 -10.38
C THR A 26 14.06 2.37 -10.62
N PRO A 27 13.90 2.86 -11.86
CA PRO A 27 13.89 4.29 -12.13
C PRO A 27 12.86 5.04 -11.28
N ALA A 28 13.17 6.30 -10.92
CA ALA A 28 12.18 7.16 -10.28
C ALA A 28 11.03 7.42 -11.24
N PRO A 29 9.77 7.49 -10.73
CA PRO A 29 8.61 7.79 -11.57
C PRO A 29 8.74 9.13 -12.29
N VAL A 30 8.17 9.20 -13.49
CA VAL A 30 8.26 10.35 -14.38
C VAL A 30 6.86 10.95 -14.59
N ARG A 31 6.74 12.25 -14.49
CA ARG A 31 5.51 12.99 -14.76
C ARG A 31 5.17 13.02 -16.26
N PRO A 32 3.92 13.30 -16.66
CA PRO A 32 3.54 13.41 -18.07
C PRO A 32 4.36 14.41 -18.89
N ASP A 33 4.96 15.40 -18.23
CA ASP A 33 5.82 16.40 -18.87
C ASP A 33 7.28 15.92 -19.06
N GLY A 34 7.58 14.68 -18.69
CA GLY A 34 8.92 14.09 -18.76
C GLY A 34 9.82 14.40 -17.56
N THR A 35 9.34 15.16 -16.57
CA THR A 35 10.13 15.49 -15.37
C THR A 35 10.15 14.32 -14.41
N ALA A 36 11.34 13.86 -14.02
CA ALA A 36 11.50 12.82 -12.99
C ALA A 36 11.04 13.36 -11.62
N CYS A 37 10.35 12.51 -10.86
CA CYS A 37 10.00 12.78 -9.48
C CYS A 37 11.18 12.48 -8.55
N GLU A 38 11.29 13.20 -7.43
CA GLU A 38 12.16 12.83 -6.33
C GLU A 38 11.51 11.66 -5.56
N ARG A 39 12.26 10.59 -5.31
CA ARG A 39 11.79 9.44 -4.53
C ARG A 39 12.45 9.45 -3.16
N ARG A 40 11.64 9.38 -2.10
CA ARG A 40 12.05 9.16 -0.71
C ARG A 40 11.46 7.87 -0.20
N VAL A 41 12.24 7.10 0.56
CA VAL A 41 11.83 5.79 1.07
C VAL A 41 11.76 5.85 2.60
N TYR A 42 10.66 5.38 3.16
CA TYR A 42 10.41 5.31 4.59
C TYR A 42 10.30 3.84 4.99
N LEU A 43 11.38 3.29 5.54
CA LEU A 43 11.41 1.93 6.08
C LEU A 43 10.84 1.98 7.50
N VAL A 44 9.68 1.38 7.70
CA VAL A 44 8.98 1.43 8.99
C VAL A 44 9.07 0.08 9.68
N ASP A 45 9.99 -0.04 10.62
CA ASP A 45 10.16 -1.25 11.44
C ASP A 45 9.07 -1.33 12.51
N ASP A 46 8.22 -2.34 12.42
CA ASP A 46 7.14 -2.60 13.38
C ASP A 46 7.60 -3.49 14.54
N GLY A 47 8.75 -3.16 15.14
CA GLY A 47 9.31 -3.88 16.29
C GLY A 47 9.81 -5.29 15.94
N SER A 48 10.57 -5.42 14.87
CA SER A 48 11.16 -6.69 14.42
C SER A 48 12.14 -7.28 15.44
N THR A 49 12.21 -8.61 15.46
CA THR A 49 13.06 -9.38 16.41
C THR A 49 14.04 -10.33 15.74
N ASP A 50 14.07 -10.35 14.40
CA ASP A 50 14.89 -11.26 13.57
C ASP A 50 16.16 -10.63 12.98
N GLY A 51 16.44 -9.37 13.32
CA GLY A 51 17.55 -8.58 12.76
C GLY A 51 17.12 -7.57 11.67
N SER A 52 15.85 -7.58 11.22
CA SER A 52 15.33 -6.60 10.26
C SER A 52 15.52 -5.16 10.71
N SER A 53 15.38 -4.88 12.02
CA SER A 53 15.58 -3.54 12.61
C SER A 53 16.98 -3.00 12.34
N ALA A 54 18.02 -3.80 12.55
CA ALA A 54 19.40 -3.41 12.27
C ALA A 54 19.66 -3.19 10.77
N LEU A 55 19.03 -4.00 9.92
CA LEU A 55 19.10 -3.82 8.46
C LEU A 55 18.39 -2.54 8.01
N VAL A 56 17.25 -2.20 8.62
CA VAL A 56 16.54 -0.91 8.38
C VAL A 56 17.47 0.26 8.70
N ASP A 57 18.19 0.24 9.83
CA ASP A 57 19.16 1.28 10.20
C ASP A 57 20.34 1.36 9.22
N GLU A 58 20.82 0.22 8.72
CA GLU A 58 21.87 0.18 7.70
C GLU A 58 21.41 0.81 6.39
N LEU A 59 20.22 0.44 5.90
CA LEU A 59 19.65 0.94 4.66
C LEU A 59 19.33 2.44 4.74
N ALA A 60 18.93 2.93 5.91
CA ALA A 60 18.62 4.34 6.14
C ALA A 60 19.84 5.27 6.08
N ARG A 61 21.07 4.72 6.01
CA ARG A 61 22.29 5.52 5.75
C ARG A 61 22.41 5.95 4.28
N ARG A 62 21.59 5.41 3.39
CA ARG A 62 21.56 5.79 1.99
C ARG A 62 20.74 7.09 1.80
N ASP A 63 21.15 7.90 0.83
CA ASP A 63 20.46 9.16 0.53
C ASP A 63 19.00 8.93 0.16
N GLY A 64 18.11 9.75 0.70
CA GLY A 64 16.67 9.67 0.45
C GLY A 64 15.95 8.51 1.16
N VAL A 65 16.60 7.83 2.12
CA VAL A 65 16.02 6.76 2.92
C VAL A 65 15.95 7.16 4.39
N SER A 66 14.78 6.94 4.99
CA SER A 66 14.52 7.22 6.42
C SER A 66 14.07 5.95 7.14
N ALA A 67 14.57 5.73 8.34
CA ALA A 67 14.08 4.69 9.25
C ALA A 67 13.06 5.27 10.22
N VAL A 68 11.97 4.52 10.43
CA VAL A 68 10.97 4.81 11.47
C VAL A 68 10.79 3.55 12.30
N HIS A 69 10.97 3.62 13.62
CA HIS A 69 10.86 2.46 14.50
C HIS A 69 9.63 2.55 15.40
N GLN A 70 8.83 1.49 15.43
CA GLN A 70 7.80 1.29 16.43
C GLN A 70 8.42 0.63 17.68
N PRO A 71 7.96 0.96 18.89
CA PRO A 71 8.53 0.41 20.13
C PRO A 71 8.28 -1.10 20.29
N MET A 72 7.28 -1.64 19.60
CA MET A 72 6.90 -3.05 19.56
C MET A 72 6.04 -3.30 18.34
N ASN A 73 5.73 -4.57 18.04
CA ASN A 73 4.77 -4.90 16.98
C ASN A 73 3.37 -4.32 17.29
N MET A 74 3.00 -3.32 16.52
CA MET A 74 1.70 -2.66 16.60
C MET A 74 0.81 -3.00 15.40
N GLY A 75 1.35 -3.70 14.40
CA GLY A 75 0.68 -4.16 13.20
C GLY A 75 0.84 -3.23 12.00
N LYS A 76 0.62 -3.78 10.79
CA LYS A 76 0.79 -3.09 9.50
C LYS A 76 0.13 -1.71 9.47
N GLY A 77 -1.09 -1.58 10.01
CA GLY A 77 -1.80 -0.30 10.02
C GLY A 77 -1.09 0.78 10.83
N ALA A 78 -0.51 0.44 11.98
CA ALA A 78 0.27 1.38 12.79
C ALA A 78 1.56 1.78 12.07
N ALA A 79 2.25 0.82 11.44
CA ALA A 79 3.43 1.08 10.64
C ALA A 79 3.13 2.01 9.46
N LEU A 80 2.03 1.78 8.73
CA LEU A 80 1.59 2.67 7.64
C LEU A 80 1.29 4.08 8.14
N ASN A 81 0.57 4.23 9.28
CA ASN A 81 0.32 5.55 9.85
C ASN A 81 1.61 6.30 10.20
N ALA A 82 2.59 5.60 10.79
CA ALA A 82 3.87 6.20 11.14
C ALA A 82 4.65 6.63 9.88
N GLY A 83 4.69 5.77 8.86
CA GLY A 83 5.34 6.07 7.59
C GLY A 83 4.66 7.20 6.83
N PHE A 84 3.31 7.23 6.80
CA PHE A 84 2.57 8.33 6.16
C PHE A 84 2.85 9.66 6.86
N ARG A 85 2.86 9.67 8.20
CA ARG A 85 3.20 10.88 8.96
C ARG A 85 4.61 11.36 8.64
N ALA A 86 5.61 10.48 8.70
CA ALA A 86 6.99 10.84 8.39
C ALA A 86 7.13 11.41 6.96
N ALA A 87 6.49 10.76 5.97
CA ALA A 87 6.53 11.21 4.59
C ALA A 87 5.82 12.57 4.39
N LEU A 88 4.69 12.80 5.07
CA LEU A 88 3.96 14.06 5.01
C LEU A 88 4.73 15.20 5.70
N ASP A 89 5.38 14.93 6.83
CA ASP A 89 6.21 15.89 7.57
C ASP A 89 7.43 16.31 6.73
N ASP A 90 8.01 15.39 5.96
CA ASP A 90 9.09 15.65 4.99
C ASP A 90 8.62 16.30 3.68
N GLY A 91 7.35 16.64 3.56
CA GLY A 91 6.81 17.36 2.42
C GLY A 91 6.53 16.54 1.18
N CYS A 92 6.35 15.21 1.28
CA CYS A 92 5.95 14.37 0.15
C CYS A 92 4.58 14.79 -0.41
N ASP A 93 4.49 14.85 -1.74
CA ASP A 93 3.27 15.23 -2.48
C ASP A 93 2.35 14.04 -2.72
N VAL A 94 2.94 12.87 -2.88
CA VAL A 94 2.27 11.59 -3.17
C VAL A 94 2.90 10.50 -2.33
N LEU A 95 2.08 9.60 -1.79
CA LEU A 95 2.53 8.42 -1.06
C LEU A 95 2.17 7.16 -1.81
N ILE A 96 3.08 6.18 -1.81
CA ILE A 96 2.83 4.83 -2.32
C ILE A 96 3.28 3.81 -1.29
N VAL A 97 2.49 2.75 -1.11
CA VAL A 97 2.80 1.62 -0.23
C VAL A 97 3.53 0.54 -1.04
N GLN A 98 4.65 0.06 -0.50
CA GLN A 98 5.42 -1.06 -1.01
C GLN A 98 5.61 -2.08 0.11
N ASP A 99 5.11 -3.29 -0.05
CA ASP A 99 5.36 -4.36 0.92
C ASP A 99 6.82 -4.85 0.83
N ALA A 100 7.40 -5.24 1.98
CA ALA A 100 8.82 -5.62 2.08
C ALA A 100 9.11 -7.05 1.57
N ASP A 101 8.10 -7.79 1.15
CA ASP A 101 8.11 -9.26 1.00
C ASP A 101 8.38 -9.78 -0.41
N LEU A 102 8.75 -8.93 -1.36
CA LEU A 102 8.99 -9.24 -2.78
C LEU A 102 7.75 -9.75 -3.55
N GLU A 103 6.55 -9.74 -2.98
CA GLU A 103 5.35 -10.16 -3.69
C GLU A 103 4.92 -9.15 -4.76
N TYR A 104 5.19 -7.85 -4.54
CA TYR A 104 4.94 -6.76 -5.50
C TYR A 104 6.24 -6.22 -6.09
N ASP A 105 6.23 -5.93 -7.39
CA ASP A 105 7.40 -5.40 -8.08
C ASP A 105 7.42 -3.86 -8.05
N PRO A 106 8.49 -3.22 -7.53
CA PRO A 106 8.65 -1.77 -7.60
C PRO A 106 8.64 -1.20 -9.02
N ALA A 107 8.88 -2.00 -10.05
CA ALA A 107 8.76 -1.59 -11.45
C ALA A 107 7.32 -1.12 -11.80
N ASP A 108 6.31 -1.58 -11.07
CA ASP A 108 4.92 -1.15 -11.25
C ASP A 108 4.63 0.24 -10.67
N HIS A 109 5.56 0.85 -9.92
CA HIS A 109 5.33 2.17 -9.31
C HIS A 109 4.94 3.23 -10.35
N GLN A 110 5.54 3.21 -11.54
CA GLN A 110 5.16 4.16 -12.59
C GLN A 110 3.68 4.02 -12.94
N SER A 111 3.23 2.81 -13.27
CA SER A 111 1.84 2.55 -13.70
C SER A 111 0.83 2.85 -12.58
N VAL A 112 1.16 2.51 -11.33
CA VAL A 112 0.31 2.81 -10.16
C VAL A 112 0.21 4.32 -9.92
N LEU A 113 1.27 5.07 -10.16
CA LEU A 113 1.31 6.51 -9.94
C LEU A 113 0.79 7.33 -11.10
N ASP A 114 0.80 6.82 -12.33
CA ASP A 114 0.38 7.55 -13.54
C ASP A 114 -0.98 8.26 -13.41
N PRO A 115 -2.05 7.65 -12.86
CA PRO A 115 -3.32 8.34 -12.71
C PRO A 115 -3.25 9.54 -11.75
N ILE A 116 -2.39 9.48 -10.72
CA ILE A 116 -2.16 10.59 -9.79
C ILE A 116 -1.28 11.66 -10.45
N LEU A 117 -0.19 11.25 -11.09
CA LEU A 117 0.77 12.16 -11.73
C LEU A 117 0.15 12.94 -12.87
N SER A 118 -0.83 12.36 -13.58
CA SER A 118 -1.64 13.03 -14.60
C SER A 118 -2.77 13.91 -14.04
N GLY A 119 -2.99 13.91 -12.73
CA GLY A 119 -4.09 14.62 -12.09
C GLY A 119 -5.47 13.98 -12.27
N SER A 120 -5.55 12.75 -12.78
CA SER A 120 -6.80 12.03 -13.02
C SER A 120 -7.35 11.37 -11.77
N ALA A 121 -6.49 10.91 -10.85
CA ALA A 121 -6.85 10.22 -9.62
C ALA A 121 -6.43 10.97 -8.36
N ASP A 122 -7.16 10.75 -7.27
CA ASP A 122 -6.80 11.17 -5.92
C ASP A 122 -6.22 9.99 -5.10
N ALA A 123 -6.66 8.77 -5.43
CA ALA A 123 -6.16 7.53 -4.88
C ALA A 123 -6.12 6.43 -5.95
N VAL A 124 -5.15 5.53 -5.85
CA VAL A 124 -5.01 4.36 -6.71
C VAL A 124 -4.91 3.11 -5.85
N ILE A 125 -5.60 2.06 -6.26
CA ILE A 125 -5.55 0.72 -5.67
C ILE A 125 -4.98 -0.22 -6.73
N GLY A 126 -3.96 -0.99 -6.38
CA GLY A 126 -3.47 -2.05 -7.25
C GLY A 126 -4.44 -3.22 -7.34
N THR A 127 -4.41 -3.98 -8.42
CA THR A 127 -5.15 -5.24 -8.54
C THR A 127 -4.28 -6.33 -9.13
N ARG A 128 -4.38 -7.52 -8.58
CA ARG A 128 -3.67 -8.73 -9.02
C ARG A 128 -4.45 -9.50 -10.11
N PHE A 129 -5.66 -9.04 -10.47
CA PHE A 129 -6.59 -9.79 -11.33
C PHE A 129 -6.87 -9.13 -12.68
N LEU A 130 -6.32 -7.96 -12.96
CA LEU A 130 -6.47 -7.26 -14.23
C LEU A 130 -5.19 -7.31 -15.06
N GLY A 131 -5.18 -8.15 -16.10
CA GLY A 131 -4.37 -7.99 -17.30
C GLY A 131 -2.84 -8.15 -17.23
N GLN A 132 -2.24 -8.34 -16.07
CA GLN A 132 -0.78 -8.50 -15.95
C GLN A 132 -0.38 -9.97 -15.76
N THR A 133 0.88 -10.27 -16.03
CA THR A 133 1.48 -11.56 -15.70
C THR A 133 1.52 -11.72 -14.20
N HIS A 134 0.98 -12.81 -13.69
CA HIS A 134 0.99 -13.13 -12.26
C HIS A 134 1.25 -14.62 -12.04
N ARG A 135 1.81 -14.95 -10.88
CA ARG A 135 1.96 -16.35 -10.46
C ARG A 135 0.59 -16.94 -10.18
N VAL A 136 0.24 -18.07 -10.81
CA VAL A 136 -1.01 -18.78 -10.54
C VAL A 136 -0.98 -19.33 -9.12
N LEU A 137 -1.94 -18.90 -8.30
CA LEU A 137 -2.06 -19.28 -6.91
C LEU A 137 -3.23 -20.25 -6.67
N TYR A 138 -3.45 -20.57 -5.39
CA TYR A 138 -4.49 -21.50 -4.97
C TYR A 138 -5.89 -21.01 -5.32
N TYR A 139 -6.67 -21.87 -5.97
CA TYR A 139 -8.04 -21.58 -6.40
C TYR A 139 -8.93 -21.03 -5.27
N TRP A 140 -8.91 -21.68 -4.10
CA TRP A 140 -9.75 -21.26 -2.97
C TRP A 140 -9.39 -19.89 -2.40
N HIS A 141 -8.14 -19.48 -2.48
CA HIS A 141 -7.73 -18.11 -2.11
C HIS A 141 -8.29 -17.07 -3.09
N SER A 142 -8.32 -17.39 -4.37
CA SER A 142 -8.93 -16.52 -5.39
C SER A 142 -10.44 -16.37 -5.15
N ILE A 143 -11.14 -17.47 -4.84
CA ILE A 143 -12.58 -17.44 -4.51
C ILE A 143 -12.83 -16.63 -3.24
N ALA A 144 -12.06 -16.85 -2.16
CA ALA A 144 -12.20 -16.10 -0.91
C ALA A 144 -12.00 -14.61 -1.14
N ASN A 145 -10.93 -14.21 -1.85
CA ASN A 145 -10.70 -12.81 -2.21
C ASN A 145 -11.85 -12.22 -3.01
N LYS A 146 -12.38 -12.95 -3.99
CA LYS A 146 -13.51 -12.50 -4.80
C LYS A 146 -14.77 -12.27 -3.96
N VAL A 147 -15.07 -13.17 -3.01
CA VAL A 147 -16.20 -13.00 -2.09
C VAL A 147 -16.02 -11.76 -1.22
N ILE A 148 -14.86 -11.57 -0.63
CA ILE A 148 -14.51 -10.41 0.20
C ILE A 148 -14.64 -9.12 -0.64
N THR A 149 -14.10 -9.11 -1.85
CA THR A 149 -14.18 -7.94 -2.76
C THR A 149 -15.61 -7.61 -3.14
N VAL A 150 -16.42 -8.60 -3.54
CA VAL A 150 -17.83 -8.37 -3.88
C VAL A 150 -18.59 -7.79 -2.68
N PHE A 151 -18.39 -8.34 -1.49
CA PHE A 151 -19.04 -7.85 -0.28
C PHE A 151 -18.63 -6.42 0.07
N SER A 152 -17.36 -6.08 -0.07
CA SER A 152 -16.86 -4.72 0.09
C SER A 152 -17.49 -3.76 -0.92
N ASN A 153 -17.54 -4.15 -2.19
CA ASN A 153 -18.13 -3.35 -3.27
C ASN A 153 -19.61 -3.03 -3.02
N MET A 154 -20.37 -3.99 -2.50
CA MET A 154 -21.77 -3.79 -2.15
C MET A 154 -21.98 -2.70 -1.08
N LEU A 155 -21.09 -2.63 -0.08
CA LEU A 155 -21.21 -1.69 1.03
C LEU A 155 -20.54 -0.33 0.76
N SER A 156 -19.43 -0.33 0.02
CA SER A 156 -18.69 0.90 -0.33
C SER A 156 -19.22 1.61 -1.58
N ASN A 157 -20.02 0.92 -2.40
CA ASN A 157 -20.45 1.35 -3.74
C ASN A 157 -19.27 1.67 -4.68
N LEU A 158 -18.14 0.98 -4.49
CA LEU A 158 -17.01 0.97 -5.44
C LEU A 158 -17.07 -0.33 -6.25
N ASN A 159 -16.58 -0.28 -7.49
CA ASN A 159 -16.51 -1.46 -8.36
C ASN A 159 -15.05 -1.88 -8.56
N LEU A 160 -14.44 -2.42 -7.50
CA LEU A 160 -13.07 -2.91 -7.50
C LEU A 160 -13.01 -4.41 -7.83
N THR A 161 -11.88 -4.86 -8.35
CA THR A 161 -11.63 -6.29 -8.62
C THR A 161 -10.80 -6.95 -7.52
N ASP A 162 -10.05 -6.15 -6.72
CA ASP A 162 -9.17 -6.65 -5.66
C ASP A 162 -8.99 -5.63 -4.53
N ILE A 163 -9.70 -5.79 -3.42
CA ILE A 163 -9.53 -4.89 -2.26
C ILE A 163 -8.33 -5.25 -1.38
N GLU A 164 -7.84 -6.48 -1.48
CA GLU A 164 -6.76 -7.02 -0.63
C GLU A 164 -5.36 -6.77 -1.19
N CYS A 165 -5.25 -6.07 -2.34
CA CYS A 165 -3.95 -5.71 -2.91
C CYS A 165 -3.22 -4.74 -1.98
N GLY A 166 -1.96 -5.05 -1.61
CA GLY A 166 -1.12 -4.19 -0.75
C GLY A 166 -0.67 -2.90 -1.44
N SER A 167 -0.50 -2.91 -2.75
CA SER A 167 -0.05 -1.74 -3.51
C SER A 167 -1.15 -0.69 -3.60
N LYS A 168 -0.91 0.48 -3.01
CA LYS A 168 -1.85 1.62 -3.01
C LYS A 168 -1.08 2.93 -3.07
N ALA A 169 -1.64 3.92 -3.76
CA ALA A 169 -1.06 5.26 -3.81
C ALA A 169 -2.11 6.34 -3.52
N PHE A 170 -1.66 7.43 -2.91
CA PHE A 170 -2.52 8.51 -2.44
C PHE A 170 -1.89 9.86 -2.70
N THR A 171 -2.68 10.84 -3.13
CA THR A 171 -2.25 12.24 -3.08
C THR A 171 -2.06 12.67 -1.63
N ARG A 172 -1.25 13.73 -1.40
CA ARG A 172 -1.06 14.32 -0.08
C ARG A 172 -2.39 14.63 0.62
N SER A 173 -3.33 15.25 -0.10
CA SER A 173 -4.64 15.63 0.45
C SER A 173 -5.49 14.44 0.94
N VAL A 174 -5.30 13.26 0.35
CA VAL A 174 -5.92 12.01 0.81
C VAL A 174 -5.14 11.43 1.97
N ALA A 175 -3.82 11.34 1.89
CA ALA A 175 -2.96 10.75 2.91
C ALA A 175 -3.09 11.48 4.27
N GLU A 176 -3.19 12.82 4.26
CA GLU A 176 -3.40 13.64 5.46
C GLU A 176 -4.71 13.32 6.20
N ARG A 177 -5.71 12.76 5.50
CA ARG A 177 -7.03 12.43 6.06
C ARG A 177 -7.17 10.94 6.41
N ILE A 178 -6.24 10.11 5.97
CA ILE A 178 -6.23 8.68 6.30
C ILE A 178 -5.68 8.49 7.71
N THR A 179 -6.44 7.76 8.54
CA THR A 179 -5.97 7.24 9.82
C THR A 179 -6.40 5.78 9.89
N ILE A 180 -5.45 4.86 9.91
CA ILE A 180 -5.71 3.42 9.93
C ILE A 180 -5.86 2.98 11.39
N THR A 181 -6.93 2.27 11.71
CA THR A 181 -7.24 1.78 13.06
C THR A 181 -7.07 0.27 13.18
N GLU A 182 -7.19 -0.45 12.06
CA GLU A 182 -6.97 -1.89 12.01
C GLU A 182 -5.46 -2.21 12.03
N ARG A 183 -5.11 -3.38 12.59
CA ARG A 183 -3.71 -3.72 12.84
C ARG A 183 -3.13 -4.69 11.82
N ARG A 184 -3.96 -5.61 11.29
CA ARG A 184 -3.53 -6.72 10.44
C ARG A 184 -4.29 -6.71 9.11
N PHE A 185 -4.98 -7.80 8.80
CA PHE A 185 -5.71 -8.02 7.54
C PHE A 185 -6.98 -7.15 7.39
N GLY A 186 -7.37 -6.41 8.40
CA GLY A 186 -8.43 -5.40 8.31
C GLY A 186 -7.98 -4.07 7.67
N VAL A 187 -6.69 -3.86 7.46
CA VAL A 187 -6.12 -2.60 6.94
C VAL A 187 -6.63 -2.30 5.54
N GLU A 188 -6.58 -3.27 4.64
CA GLU A 188 -7.00 -3.12 3.26
C GLU A 188 -8.51 -2.83 3.14
N PRO A 189 -9.43 -3.61 3.78
CA PRO A 189 -10.85 -3.28 3.83
C PRO A 189 -11.16 -1.93 4.45
N GLU A 190 -10.49 -1.57 5.54
CA GLU A 190 -10.64 -0.25 6.19
C GLU A 190 -10.28 0.89 5.24
N LEU A 191 -9.14 0.78 4.54
CA LEU A 191 -8.71 1.80 3.59
C LEU A 191 -9.73 1.99 2.48
N VAL A 192 -10.23 0.90 1.88
CA VAL A 192 -11.25 0.95 0.82
C VAL A 192 -12.52 1.63 1.32
N ALA A 193 -13.02 1.27 2.52
CA ALA A 193 -14.22 1.88 3.11
C ALA A 193 -14.02 3.40 3.37
N LYS A 194 -12.84 3.79 3.86
CA LYS A 194 -12.52 5.20 4.10
C LYS A 194 -12.40 6.01 2.81
N LEU A 195 -11.76 5.46 1.78
CA LEU A 195 -11.67 6.11 0.48
C LEU A 195 -13.07 6.31 -0.15
N ALA A 196 -13.96 5.33 -0.05
CA ALA A 196 -15.33 5.43 -0.56
C ALA A 196 -16.12 6.57 0.09
N LYS A 197 -15.96 6.77 1.39
CA LYS A 197 -16.68 7.78 2.18
C LYS A 197 -16.00 9.16 2.17
N MET A 198 -14.71 9.21 1.86
CA MET A 198 -13.94 10.46 1.92
C MET A 198 -14.43 11.49 0.90
N ARG A 199 -14.42 12.73 1.33
CA ARG A 199 -14.72 13.89 0.47
C ARG A 199 -13.57 14.88 0.61
N ILE A 200 -13.08 15.37 -0.52
CA ILE A 200 -12.04 16.41 -0.58
C ILE A 200 -12.62 17.69 -1.14
N GLU A 201 -11.95 18.78 -0.89
CA GLU A 201 -12.32 20.08 -1.47
C GLU A 201 -12.14 20.04 -2.98
N ASP A 202 -13.08 20.63 -3.68
CA ASP A 202 -13.02 20.85 -5.09
C ASP A 202 -12.60 22.34 -5.33
N GLY A 203 -12.00 22.60 -6.47
CA GLY A 203 -11.44 23.92 -6.76
C GLY A 203 -12.44 25.08 -6.69
N ASP A 204 -13.75 24.80 -6.67
CA ASP A 204 -14.84 25.78 -6.61
C ASP A 204 -15.38 25.98 -5.17
N GLY A 205 -14.69 25.47 -4.15
CA GLY A 205 -15.09 25.57 -2.73
C GLY A 205 -16.15 24.57 -2.32
N GLY A 206 -16.53 23.62 -3.18
CA GLY A 206 -17.39 22.48 -2.88
C GLY A 206 -16.62 21.30 -2.30
N ARG A 207 -17.32 20.19 -2.07
CA ARG A 207 -16.73 18.90 -1.72
C ARG A 207 -17.16 17.83 -2.71
N ARG A 208 -16.21 17.08 -3.24
CA ARG A 208 -16.46 15.96 -4.15
C ARG A 208 -15.98 14.63 -3.56
N ALA A 209 -16.52 13.54 -4.09
CA ALA A 209 -15.98 12.21 -3.85
C ALA A 209 -14.56 12.08 -4.43
N LEU A 210 -13.79 11.15 -3.88
CA LEU A 210 -12.47 10.82 -4.45
C LEU A 210 -12.63 10.20 -5.84
N ARG A 211 -11.68 10.51 -6.71
CA ARG A 211 -11.45 9.78 -7.96
C ARG A 211 -10.50 8.62 -7.64
N VAL A 212 -11.08 7.44 -7.45
CA VAL A 212 -10.33 6.21 -7.17
C VAL A 212 -10.14 5.45 -8.48
N TYR A 213 -8.89 5.09 -8.77
CA TYR A 213 -8.53 4.28 -9.92
C TYR A 213 -8.02 2.93 -9.47
N GLU A 214 -8.26 1.89 -10.27
CA GLU A 214 -7.70 0.56 -10.08
C GLU A 214 -6.71 0.28 -11.21
N VAL A 215 -5.50 -0.18 -10.85
CA VAL A 215 -4.39 -0.39 -11.79
C VAL A 215 -3.82 -1.79 -11.63
N PRO A 216 -3.61 -2.55 -12.72
CA PRO A 216 -3.00 -3.87 -12.63
C PRO A 216 -1.56 -3.79 -12.11
N VAL A 217 -1.19 -4.74 -11.24
CA VAL A 217 0.16 -4.88 -10.71
C VAL A 217 0.68 -6.31 -10.87
N SER A 218 1.97 -6.44 -11.05
CA SER A 218 2.66 -7.73 -11.06
C SER A 218 2.62 -8.35 -9.66
N TYR A 219 2.33 -9.64 -9.57
CA TYR A 219 2.21 -10.31 -8.29
C TYR A 219 2.87 -11.70 -8.31
N ALA A 220 3.84 -11.88 -7.43
CA ALA A 220 4.57 -13.13 -7.23
C ALA A 220 4.29 -13.69 -5.83
N GLY A 221 3.03 -14.02 -5.55
CA GLY A 221 2.60 -14.46 -4.21
C GLY A 221 3.38 -15.66 -3.69
N ARG A 222 3.68 -15.65 -2.39
CA ARG A 222 4.38 -16.73 -1.68
C ARG A 222 3.47 -17.94 -1.47
N THR A 223 4.06 -19.13 -1.50
CA THR A 223 3.42 -20.36 -1.05
C THR A 223 3.48 -20.48 0.48
N TYR A 224 2.76 -21.46 1.06
CA TYR A 224 2.87 -21.74 2.49
C TYR A 224 4.27 -22.17 2.91
N GLU A 225 5.00 -22.88 2.04
CA GLU A 225 6.41 -23.26 2.24
C GLU A 225 7.34 -22.04 2.20
N GLU A 226 6.98 -21.02 1.43
CA GLU A 226 7.69 -19.75 1.32
C GLU A 226 7.27 -18.75 2.42
N GLY A 227 6.51 -19.17 3.45
CA GLY A 227 6.19 -18.37 4.62
C GLY A 227 4.90 -17.53 4.53
N LYS A 228 3.93 -17.92 3.68
CA LYS A 228 2.61 -17.28 3.64
C LYS A 228 1.91 -17.36 4.98
N LYS A 229 1.53 -16.21 5.54
CA LYS A 229 1.00 -16.08 6.91
C LYS A 229 -0.54 -16.01 6.97
N ILE A 230 -1.25 -16.02 5.82
CA ILE A 230 -2.71 -15.83 5.74
C ILE A 230 -3.48 -17.13 5.97
N GLY A 231 -4.48 -17.09 6.86
CA GLY A 231 -5.39 -18.19 7.16
C GLY A 231 -6.87 -17.82 7.02
N TRP A 232 -7.77 -18.80 7.20
CA TRP A 232 -9.23 -18.59 7.08
C TRP A 232 -9.79 -17.55 8.08
N ARG A 233 -9.15 -17.42 9.27
CA ARG A 233 -9.53 -16.43 10.29
C ARG A 233 -9.37 -15.01 9.82
N ASP A 234 -8.34 -14.75 9.01
CA ASP A 234 -8.07 -13.44 8.45
C ASP A 234 -9.17 -13.03 7.45
N GLY A 235 -9.74 -14.00 6.72
CA GLY A 235 -10.91 -13.75 5.87
C GLY A 235 -12.17 -13.37 6.66
N VAL A 236 -12.40 -13.98 7.82
CA VAL A 236 -13.52 -13.60 8.70
C VAL A 236 -13.28 -12.20 9.30
N GLU A 237 -12.05 -11.91 9.70
CA GLU A 237 -11.65 -10.57 10.18
C GLU A 237 -11.89 -9.51 9.10
N ALA A 238 -11.49 -9.77 7.85
CA ALA A 238 -11.73 -8.86 6.72
C ALA A 238 -13.23 -8.57 6.52
N LEU A 239 -14.08 -9.59 6.54
CA LEU A 239 -15.53 -9.42 6.43
C LEU A 239 -16.11 -8.57 7.57
N TRP A 240 -15.64 -8.79 8.81
CA TRP A 240 -16.02 -7.97 9.95
C TRP A 240 -15.58 -6.51 9.78
N CYS A 241 -14.35 -6.28 9.34
CA CYS A 241 -13.82 -4.94 9.08
C CYS A 241 -14.61 -4.21 7.99
N ILE A 242 -15.01 -4.92 6.93
CA ILE A 242 -15.87 -4.34 5.89
C ILE A 242 -17.18 -3.80 6.50
N VAL A 243 -17.87 -4.58 7.33
CA VAL A 243 -19.10 -4.13 8.01
C VAL A 243 -18.80 -2.95 8.94
N LYS A 244 -17.81 -3.11 9.83
CA LYS A 244 -17.44 -2.11 10.84
C LYS A 244 -17.14 -0.73 10.25
N HIS A 245 -16.46 -0.68 9.10
CA HIS A 245 -16.04 0.58 8.50
C HIS A 245 -17.01 1.13 7.45
N ASN A 246 -18.00 0.34 6.99
CA ASN A 246 -19.03 0.79 6.06
C ASN A 246 -20.38 1.10 6.70
N CYS A 247 -20.69 0.54 7.85
CA CYS A 247 -21.88 0.85 8.63
C CYS A 247 -21.55 1.76 9.80
#